data_36d3e7a7a65600e98f7651367ef6dbdd
#
_entry.id   36d3e7a7a65600e98f7651367ef6dbdd
#
_cell.length_a   1.000
_cell.length_b   1.000
_cell.length_c   1.000
_cell.angle_alpha   90.00
_cell.angle_beta   90.00
_cell.angle_gamma   90.00
#
_symmetry.space_group_name_H-M   'P 1'
#
loop_
_entity.id
_entity.type
_entity.pdbx_description
1 polymer ?
#
loop_
_entity_poly.entity_id
_entity_poly.type
_entity_poly.pdbx_seq_one_letter_code
_entity_poly.pdbx_strand_id
1 'polypeptide(L)'
;MTVIPPSPSEDSDLQLVERTVAGDQRAYELLVIKYQRRIERLIGRMVRDADLVQDIAQETFIRAYRALHQFRGDAQFYTWLYRIAVNTAKKALMDMKRNPVISENAFRGSEDEDETSRLGHELTSDETPETVLAAQEIAQVVNAAMEALPDDLRQAVTLREIEGLSYEEIATAMGCPIGTVRSRIFRAREAI
;
A
#
# COMPACT_ATOMS: atom_id res chain seq x y z
N MET A 1 23.34 20.78 -30.70
CA MET A 1 22.81 20.84 -29.34
C MET A 1 22.05 19.55 -29.13
N THR A 2 22.71 18.60 -28.46
CA THR A 2 22.11 17.28 -28.19
C THR A 2 21.25 17.43 -26.94
N VAL A 3 19.94 17.37 -27.10
CA VAL A 3 18.99 17.33 -25.99
C VAL A 3 19.12 15.95 -25.36
N ILE A 4 19.76 15.88 -24.19
CA ILE A 4 19.79 14.68 -23.36
C ILE A 4 18.35 14.48 -22.88
N PRO A 5 17.71 13.31 -23.12
CA PRO A 5 16.39 13.06 -22.54
C PRO A 5 16.51 13.04 -21.00
N PRO A 6 15.54 13.62 -20.27
CA PRO A 6 15.54 13.61 -18.83
C PRO A 6 15.56 12.16 -18.32
N SER A 7 16.28 11.94 -17.24
CA SER A 7 16.35 10.61 -16.59
C SER A 7 14.97 10.19 -16.09
N PRO A 8 14.62 8.88 -16.10
CA PRO A 8 13.30 8.37 -15.75
C PRO A 8 12.79 8.71 -14.34
N SER A 9 13.64 9.30 -13.51
CA SER A 9 13.33 9.72 -12.13
C SER A 9 12.79 11.14 -11.98
N GLU A 10 12.73 11.94 -13.07
CA GLU A 10 12.37 13.36 -13.02
C GLU A 10 10.95 13.67 -13.52
N ASP A 11 10.28 12.74 -14.19
CA ASP A 11 8.89 12.95 -14.61
C ASP A 11 7.96 12.93 -13.39
N SER A 12 7.17 13.98 -13.20
CA SER A 12 6.13 13.99 -12.19
C SER A 12 5.05 12.95 -12.52
N ASP A 13 4.36 12.43 -11.50
CA ASP A 13 3.27 11.47 -11.73
C ASP A 13 2.21 12.00 -12.69
N LEU A 14 1.91 13.29 -12.63
CA LEU A 14 0.97 13.94 -13.53
C LEU A 14 1.43 13.87 -14.98
N GLN A 15 2.71 14.14 -15.26
CA GLN A 15 3.28 14.02 -16.59
C GLN A 15 3.21 12.58 -17.12
N LEU A 16 3.52 11.59 -16.27
CA LEU A 16 3.41 10.18 -16.63
C LEU A 16 1.94 9.79 -16.94
N VAL A 17 0.99 10.29 -16.14
CA VAL A 17 -0.44 10.08 -16.38
C VAL A 17 -0.87 10.71 -17.71
N GLU A 18 -0.53 11.96 -17.97
CA GLU A 18 -0.87 12.65 -19.21
C GLU A 18 -0.30 11.93 -20.45
N ARG A 19 0.96 11.51 -20.38
CA ARG A 19 1.60 10.72 -21.43
C ARG A 19 0.90 9.38 -21.65
N THR A 20 0.52 8.69 -20.56
CA THR A 20 -0.21 7.43 -20.66
C THR A 20 -1.57 7.62 -21.32
N VAL A 21 -2.32 8.64 -20.93
CA VAL A 21 -3.63 8.97 -21.54
C VAL A 21 -3.47 9.33 -23.01
N ALA A 22 -2.35 9.94 -23.40
CA ALA A 22 -2.00 10.22 -24.80
C ALA A 22 -1.54 8.97 -25.59
N GLY A 23 -1.47 7.77 -24.95
CA GLY A 23 -1.15 6.50 -25.60
C GLY A 23 0.28 6.00 -25.39
N ASP A 24 1.09 6.67 -24.57
CA ASP A 24 2.45 6.21 -24.22
C ASP A 24 2.40 5.14 -23.12
N GLN A 25 2.43 3.87 -23.52
CA GLN A 25 2.42 2.74 -22.60
C GLN A 25 3.66 2.70 -21.68
N ARG A 26 4.81 3.20 -22.15
CA ARG A 26 6.03 3.23 -21.32
C ARG A 26 5.89 4.15 -20.12
N ALA A 27 5.12 5.24 -20.25
CA ALA A 27 4.83 6.11 -19.13
C ALA A 27 4.04 5.40 -18.03
N TYR A 28 3.12 4.49 -18.41
CA TYR A 28 2.41 3.67 -17.43
C TYR A 28 3.31 2.63 -16.77
N GLU A 29 4.19 1.99 -17.51
CA GLU A 29 5.18 1.05 -16.96
C GLU A 29 6.04 1.73 -15.88
N LEU A 30 6.44 2.98 -16.07
CA LEU A 30 7.18 3.74 -15.05
C LEU A 30 6.35 3.98 -13.79
N LEU A 31 5.05 4.27 -13.91
CA LEU A 31 4.15 4.37 -12.75
C LEU A 31 4.03 3.02 -12.03
N VAL A 32 3.91 1.91 -12.76
CA VAL A 32 3.85 0.57 -12.16
C VAL A 32 5.13 0.28 -11.39
N ILE A 33 6.31 0.43 -12.01
CA ILE A 33 7.61 0.19 -11.36
C ILE A 33 7.76 1.05 -10.09
N LYS A 34 7.34 2.32 -10.15
CA LYS A 34 7.43 3.25 -9.02
C LYS A 34 6.58 2.81 -7.83
N TYR A 35 5.38 2.28 -8.08
CA TYR A 35 4.39 2.04 -7.03
C TYR A 35 4.15 0.57 -6.70
N GLN A 36 4.63 -0.40 -7.49
CA GLN A 36 4.37 -1.82 -7.33
C GLN A 36 4.67 -2.30 -5.90
N ARG A 37 5.90 -2.12 -5.41
CA ARG A 37 6.29 -2.58 -4.07
C ARG A 37 5.48 -1.94 -2.95
N ARG A 38 5.04 -0.69 -3.17
CA ARG A 38 4.25 0.05 -2.18
C ARG A 38 2.82 -0.49 -2.12
N ILE A 39 2.24 -0.82 -3.28
CA ILE A 39 0.92 -1.44 -3.40
C ILE A 39 0.93 -2.88 -2.87
N GLU A 40 1.94 -3.69 -3.20
CA GLU A 40 2.09 -5.05 -2.67
C GLU A 40 2.18 -5.06 -1.13
N ARG A 41 2.99 -4.18 -0.54
CA ARG A 41 3.06 -4.03 0.92
C ARG A 41 1.73 -3.61 1.55
N LEU A 42 1.00 -2.71 0.89
CA LEU A 42 -0.33 -2.30 1.33
C LEU A 42 -1.30 -3.48 1.35
N ILE A 43 -1.35 -4.24 0.26
CA ILE A 43 -2.24 -5.39 0.13
C ILE A 43 -1.83 -6.50 1.09
N GLY A 44 -0.52 -6.75 1.29
CA GLY A 44 0.02 -7.73 2.23
C GLY A 44 -0.36 -7.49 3.69
N ARG A 45 -0.74 -6.25 4.06
CA ARG A 45 -1.33 -5.96 5.39
C ARG A 45 -2.80 -6.38 5.51
N MET A 46 -3.47 -6.61 4.39
CA MET A 46 -4.88 -7.01 4.35
C MET A 46 -5.04 -8.50 4.04
N VAL A 47 -4.07 -9.09 3.35
CA VAL A 47 -4.07 -10.45 2.82
C VAL A 47 -2.76 -11.12 3.20
N ARG A 48 -2.81 -12.31 3.79
CA ARG A 48 -1.61 -13.03 4.24
C ARG A 48 -1.00 -13.93 3.16
N ASP A 49 -1.77 -14.32 2.18
CA ASP A 49 -1.34 -15.17 1.07
C ASP A 49 -0.56 -14.34 0.05
N ALA A 50 0.71 -14.68 -0.16
CA ALA A 50 1.63 -13.95 -1.03
C ALA A 50 1.21 -13.99 -2.52
N ASP A 51 0.70 -15.12 -2.99
CA ASP A 51 0.25 -15.27 -4.37
C ASP A 51 -0.99 -14.40 -4.61
N LEU A 52 -1.92 -14.41 -3.64
CA LEU A 52 -3.11 -13.56 -3.69
C LEU A 52 -2.76 -12.07 -3.59
N VAL A 53 -1.72 -11.69 -2.85
CA VAL A 53 -1.21 -10.31 -2.82
C VAL A 53 -0.75 -9.86 -4.19
N GLN A 54 -0.02 -10.71 -4.92
CA GLN A 54 0.47 -10.40 -6.28
C GLN A 54 -0.70 -10.29 -7.26
N ASP A 55 -1.66 -11.20 -7.21
CA ASP A 55 -2.85 -11.17 -8.07
C ASP A 55 -3.68 -9.91 -7.85
N ILE A 56 -3.92 -9.53 -6.59
CA ILE A 56 -4.65 -8.31 -6.26
C ILE A 56 -3.87 -7.06 -6.69
N ALA A 57 -2.55 -7.05 -6.55
CA ALA A 57 -1.71 -5.94 -6.99
C ALA A 57 -1.78 -5.78 -8.52
N GLN A 58 -1.68 -6.88 -9.27
CA GLN A 58 -1.81 -6.88 -10.72
C GLN A 58 -3.19 -6.37 -11.16
N GLU A 59 -4.27 -6.91 -10.58
CA GLU A 59 -5.63 -6.46 -10.87
C GLU A 59 -5.83 -4.97 -10.51
N THR A 60 -5.18 -4.49 -9.45
CA THR A 60 -5.19 -3.08 -9.08
C THR A 60 -4.62 -2.20 -10.19
N PHE A 61 -3.46 -2.56 -10.75
CA PHE A 61 -2.86 -1.80 -11.84
C PHE A 61 -3.66 -1.90 -13.14
N ILE A 62 -4.25 -3.06 -13.45
CA ILE A 62 -5.16 -3.19 -14.60
C ILE A 62 -6.37 -2.26 -14.47
N ARG A 63 -6.98 -2.21 -13.29
CA ARG A 63 -8.11 -1.29 -13.01
C ARG A 63 -7.70 0.16 -13.05
N ALA A 64 -6.53 0.48 -12.49
CA ALA A 64 -5.98 1.83 -12.54
C ALA A 64 -5.74 2.28 -13.98
N TYR A 65 -5.15 1.44 -14.82
CA TYR A 65 -4.95 1.74 -16.23
C TYR A 65 -6.26 2.05 -16.96
N ARG A 66 -7.28 1.21 -16.77
CA ARG A 66 -8.60 1.40 -17.38
C ARG A 66 -9.32 2.68 -16.91
N ALA A 67 -9.09 3.07 -15.66
CA ALA A 67 -9.71 4.24 -15.05
C ALA A 67 -8.85 5.51 -15.14
N LEU A 68 -7.66 5.45 -15.75
CA LEU A 68 -6.68 6.55 -15.73
C LEU A 68 -7.20 7.83 -16.35
N HIS A 69 -8.07 7.73 -17.37
CA HIS A 69 -8.75 8.87 -18.01
C HIS A 69 -9.69 9.62 -17.04
N GLN A 70 -10.06 9.03 -15.90
CA GLN A 70 -10.89 9.65 -14.87
C GLN A 70 -10.07 10.33 -13.77
N PHE A 71 -8.75 10.16 -13.79
CA PHE A 71 -7.87 10.82 -12.83
C PHE A 71 -7.78 12.31 -13.14
N ARG A 72 -8.25 13.15 -12.22
CA ARG A 72 -8.37 14.60 -12.40
C ARG A 72 -7.19 15.41 -11.85
N GLY A 73 -6.26 14.77 -11.12
CA GLY A 73 -5.17 15.46 -10.44
C GLY A 73 -5.57 16.22 -9.17
N ASP A 74 -6.83 16.08 -8.70
CA ASP A 74 -7.32 16.72 -7.45
C ASP A 74 -6.63 16.15 -6.19
N ALA A 75 -6.04 14.98 -6.29
CA ALA A 75 -5.23 14.32 -5.27
C ALA A 75 -3.96 13.77 -5.91
N GLN A 76 -2.96 13.41 -5.07
CA GLN A 76 -1.78 12.71 -5.57
C GLN A 76 -2.17 11.40 -6.25
N PHE A 77 -1.45 11.02 -7.31
CA PHE A 77 -1.67 9.76 -8.04
C PHE A 77 -1.69 8.55 -7.10
N TYR A 78 -0.75 8.50 -6.14
CA TYR A 78 -0.72 7.43 -5.16
C TYR A 78 -1.99 7.32 -4.32
N THR A 79 -2.57 8.44 -3.87
CA THR A 79 -3.82 8.45 -3.10
C THR A 79 -4.99 7.88 -3.90
N TRP A 80 -5.04 8.20 -5.19
CA TRP A 80 -6.05 7.64 -6.09
C TRP A 80 -5.83 6.14 -6.33
N LEU A 81 -4.59 5.71 -6.60
CA LEU A 81 -4.21 4.31 -6.78
C LEU A 81 -4.48 3.48 -5.53
N TYR A 82 -4.17 4.03 -4.34
CA TYR A 82 -4.47 3.43 -3.04
C TYR A 82 -5.95 3.06 -2.89
N ARG A 83 -6.88 3.95 -3.27
CA ARG A 83 -8.33 3.66 -3.22
C ARG A 83 -8.69 2.47 -4.10
N ILE A 84 -8.10 2.38 -5.28
CA ILE A 84 -8.32 1.25 -6.19
C ILE A 84 -7.80 -0.04 -5.54
N ALA A 85 -6.59 -0.02 -4.96
CA ALA A 85 -5.97 -1.17 -4.31
C ALA A 85 -6.82 -1.69 -3.13
N VAL A 86 -7.21 -0.80 -2.21
CA VAL A 86 -8.04 -1.18 -1.06
C VAL A 86 -9.41 -1.74 -1.49
N ASN A 87 -10.05 -1.13 -2.48
CA ASN A 87 -11.34 -1.63 -2.98
C ASN A 87 -11.19 -2.99 -3.69
N THR A 88 -10.08 -3.20 -4.42
CA THR A 88 -9.78 -4.48 -5.08
C THR A 88 -9.52 -5.57 -4.04
N ALA A 89 -8.72 -5.29 -3.01
CA ALA A 89 -8.45 -6.22 -1.93
C ALA A 89 -9.71 -6.57 -1.13
N LYS A 90 -10.53 -5.57 -0.75
CA LYS A 90 -11.80 -5.82 -0.06
C LYS A 90 -12.73 -6.70 -0.88
N LYS A 91 -12.83 -6.47 -2.19
CA LYS A 91 -13.64 -7.30 -3.07
C LYS A 91 -13.12 -8.73 -3.12
N ALA A 92 -11.82 -8.93 -3.32
CA ALA A 92 -11.21 -10.27 -3.33
C ALA A 92 -11.50 -11.04 -2.03
N LEU A 93 -11.33 -10.40 -0.86
CA LEU A 93 -11.63 -11.00 0.44
C LEU A 93 -13.11 -11.33 0.62
N MET A 94 -14.02 -10.50 0.08
CA MET A 94 -15.47 -10.79 0.09
C MET A 94 -15.82 -11.98 -0.79
N ASP A 95 -15.22 -12.05 -1.98
CA ASP A 95 -15.47 -13.15 -2.94
C ASP A 95 -14.93 -14.48 -2.39
N MET A 96 -13.79 -14.49 -1.72
CA MET A 96 -13.25 -15.65 -1.01
C MET A 96 -14.18 -16.13 0.12
N LYS A 97 -14.75 -15.23 0.92
CA LYS A 97 -15.70 -15.58 1.97
C LYS A 97 -17.01 -16.17 1.43
N ARG A 98 -17.39 -15.80 0.21
CA ARG A 98 -18.61 -16.32 -0.46
C ARG A 98 -18.40 -17.68 -1.11
N ASN A 99 -17.18 -17.98 -1.57
CA ASN A 99 -16.80 -19.24 -2.21
C ASN A 99 -15.69 -19.94 -1.42
N PRO A 100 -15.99 -20.63 -0.31
CA PRO A 100 -14.99 -21.26 0.54
C PRO A 100 -14.22 -22.42 -0.13
N VAL A 101 -14.70 -22.95 -1.27
CA VAL A 101 -14.05 -24.05 -2.01
C VAL A 101 -12.69 -23.66 -2.59
N ILE A 102 -12.40 -22.39 -2.76
CA ILE A 102 -11.08 -21.90 -3.21
C ILE A 102 -10.14 -21.66 -2.02
N SER A 103 -10.68 -21.61 -0.80
CA SER A 103 -9.97 -21.18 0.41
C SER A 103 -9.24 -22.31 1.15
N GLU A 104 -9.53 -23.60 0.84
CA GLU A 104 -8.95 -24.72 1.59
C GLU A 104 -7.45 -24.91 1.32
N ASN A 105 -6.95 -24.47 0.16
CA ASN A 105 -5.52 -24.47 -0.18
C ASN A 105 -4.77 -23.22 0.34
N ALA A 106 -5.47 -22.12 0.59
CA ALA A 106 -4.86 -20.89 1.13
C ALA A 106 -4.71 -20.92 2.66
N PHE A 107 -5.38 -21.86 3.35
CA PHE A 107 -5.34 -21.97 4.81
C PHE A 107 -4.35 -23.05 5.32
N ARG A 108 -3.75 -23.84 4.41
CA ARG A 108 -2.81 -24.93 4.71
C ARG A 108 -1.36 -24.63 4.30
N GLY A 109 -0.95 -23.39 4.28
CA GLY A 109 0.39 -22.99 3.91
C GLY A 109 1.07 -22.20 5.01
N SER A 110 1.98 -22.89 5.70
CA SER A 110 3.11 -22.40 6.49
C SER A 110 2.80 -21.85 7.90
N GLU A 111 2.78 -22.72 8.86
CA GLU A 111 3.73 -22.64 9.94
C GLU A 111 5.11 -22.78 9.28
N ASP A 112 5.74 -21.67 8.92
CA ASP A 112 7.19 -21.55 8.86
C ASP A 112 7.57 -20.20 8.26
N GLU A 113 8.48 -19.53 8.97
CA GLU A 113 9.39 -18.48 8.59
C GLU A 113 8.83 -17.07 8.35
N ASP A 114 8.82 -16.32 9.40
CA ASP A 114 9.47 -15.04 9.72
C ASP A 114 10.09 -14.29 8.51
N GLU A 115 9.25 -13.88 7.56
CA GLU A 115 9.65 -12.99 6.48
C GLU A 115 9.21 -11.53 6.69
N THR A 116 8.71 -11.20 7.89
CA THR A 116 8.39 -9.83 8.31
C THR A 116 9.65 -9.00 8.64
N SER A 117 10.84 -9.59 8.56
CA SER A 117 12.12 -8.93 8.86
C SER A 117 12.78 -8.19 7.68
N ARG A 118 12.11 -8.08 6.52
CA ARG A 118 12.70 -7.36 5.37
C ARG A 118 12.09 -5.99 5.08
N LEU A 119 11.67 -5.28 6.11
CA LEU A 119 11.62 -3.83 6.03
C LEU A 119 13.09 -3.36 6.13
N GLY A 120 13.70 -3.20 4.94
CA GLY A 120 15.08 -2.79 4.80
C GLY A 120 15.35 -1.52 5.58
N HIS A 121 15.87 -1.67 6.77
CA HIS A 121 16.80 -0.73 7.34
C HIS A 121 18.13 -0.99 6.60
N GLU A 122 18.61 -0.02 5.86
CA GLU A 122 20.04 0.05 5.57
C GLU A 122 20.73 0.14 6.93
N LEU A 123 21.31 -1.01 7.33
CA LEU A 123 22.07 -1.12 8.57
C LEU A 123 23.25 -0.15 8.47
N THR A 124 23.20 0.90 9.25
CA THR A 124 24.40 1.67 9.60
C THR A 124 25.25 0.80 10.53
N SER A 125 26.54 0.80 10.30
CA SER A 125 27.58 -0.12 10.78
C SER A 125 27.82 -0.22 12.30
N ASP A 126 26.87 0.20 13.17
CA ASP A 126 27.03 0.24 14.62
C ASP A 126 25.97 -0.58 15.40
N GLU A 127 25.22 -1.48 14.76
CA GLU A 127 24.18 -2.26 15.44
C GLU A 127 24.76 -3.51 16.12
N THR A 128 24.62 -3.58 17.45
CA THR A 128 24.94 -4.79 18.20
C THR A 128 23.79 -5.80 18.07
N PRO A 129 24.06 -7.14 18.17
CA PRO A 129 23.01 -8.16 18.10
C PRO A 129 21.84 -7.92 19.08
N GLU A 130 22.12 -7.30 20.23
CA GLU A 130 21.13 -6.97 21.25
C GLU A 130 20.19 -5.84 20.80
N THR A 131 20.71 -4.83 20.08
CA THR A 131 19.86 -3.75 19.55
C THR A 131 18.95 -4.23 18.41
N VAL A 132 19.43 -5.19 17.61
CA VAL A 132 18.62 -5.82 16.55
C VAL A 132 17.47 -6.65 17.15
N LEU A 133 17.77 -7.44 18.20
CA LEU A 133 16.75 -8.24 18.88
C LEU A 133 15.70 -7.36 19.55
N ALA A 134 16.12 -6.31 20.27
CA ALA A 134 15.19 -5.35 20.88
C ALA A 134 14.30 -4.64 19.83
N ALA A 135 14.85 -4.28 18.68
CA ALA A 135 14.07 -3.68 17.58
C ALA A 135 13.03 -4.67 17.01
N GLN A 136 13.39 -5.96 16.91
CA GLN A 136 12.45 -7.00 16.46
C GLN A 136 11.31 -7.22 17.47
N GLU A 137 11.61 -7.28 18.76
CA GLU A 137 10.58 -7.39 19.81
C GLU A 137 9.61 -6.20 19.78
N ILE A 138 10.13 -4.97 19.67
CA ILE A 138 9.31 -3.77 19.55
C ILE A 138 8.44 -3.83 18.30
N ALA A 139 9.00 -4.24 17.15
CA ALA A 139 8.26 -4.38 15.91
C ALA A 139 7.13 -5.40 16.02
N GLN A 140 7.34 -6.53 16.69
CA GLN A 140 6.31 -7.55 16.93
C GLN A 140 5.18 -6.99 17.80
N VAL A 141 5.50 -6.29 18.88
CA VAL A 141 4.50 -5.67 19.78
C VAL A 141 3.66 -4.63 19.00
N VAL A 142 4.32 -3.76 18.24
CA VAL A 142 3.62 -2.74 17.44
C VAL A 142 2.73 -3.39 16.38
N ASN A 143 3.22 -4.43 15.68
CA ASN A 143 2.43 -5.14 14.68
C ASN A 143 1.19 -5.81 15.32
N ALA A 144 1.35 -6.47 16.47
CA ALA A 144 0.23 -7.07 17.18
C ALA A 144 -0.81 -6.03 17.63
N ALA A 145 -0.36 -4.88 18.14
CA ALA A 145 -1.23 -3.76 18.50
C ALA A 145 -1.97 -3.21 17.28
N MET A 146 -1.27 -3.04 16.17
CA MET A 146 -1.87 -2.61 14.90
C MET A 146 -2.91 -3.60 14.38
N GLU A 147 -2.66 -4.91 14.48
CA GLU A 147 -3.61 -5.96 14.07
C GLU A 147 -4.86 -5.99 14.94
N ALA A 148 -4.75 -5.66 16.21
CA ALA A 148 -5.88 -5.58 17.14
C ALA A 148 -6.80 -4.38 16.90
N LEU A 149 -6.35 -3.36 16.15
CA LEU A 149 -7.18 -2.19 15.84
C LEU A 149 -8.35 -2.55 14.91
N PRO A 150 -9.52 -1.88 15.09
CA PRO A 150 -10.56 -1.86 14.07
C PRO A 150 -10.01 -1.41 12.72
N ASP A 151 -10.53 -1.98 11.62
CA ASP A 151 -10.01 -1.77 10.26
C ASP A 151 -9.91 -0.29 9.85
N ASP A 152 -10.89 0.53 10.24
CA ASP A 152 -10.92 1.95 9.91
C ASP A 152 -9.89 2.78 10.69
N LEU A 153 -9.57 2.38 11.92
CA LEU A 153 -8.50 3.00 12.72
C LEU A 153 -7.13 2.59 12.20
N ARG A 154 -6.95 1.30 11.95
CA ARG A 154 -5.72 0.75 11.37
C ARG A 154 -5.41 1.40 10.03
N GLN A 155 -6.40 1.51 9.15
CA GLN A 155 -6.25 2.16 7.85
C GLN A 155 -5.84 3.62 7.99
N ALA A 156 -6.48 4.39 8.88
CA ALA A 156 -6.18 5.81 9.06
C ALA A 156 -4.74 6.04 9.58
N VAL A 157 -4.31 5.28 10.60
CA VAL A 157 -2.96 5.42 11.18
C VAL A 157 -1.88 4.92 10.20
N THR A 158 -2.13 3.85 9.47
CA THR A 158 -1.22 3.35 8.43
C THR A 158 -0.98 4.41 7.36
N LEU A 159 -2.05 5.04 6.84
CA LEU A 159 -1.94 6.10 5.85
C LEU A 159 -1.14 7.30 6.37
N ARG A 160 -1.28 7.62 7.65
CA ARG A 160 -0.59 8.75 8.25
C ARG A 160 0.86 8.46 8.56
N GLU A 161 1.12 7.37 9.32
CA GLU A 161 2.45 7.11 9.90
C GLU A 161 3.39 6.37 8.94
N ILE A 162 2.84 5.51 8.10
CA ILE A 162 3.66 4.68 7.20
C ILE A 162 3.69 5.26 5.80
N GLU A 163 2.55 5.73 5.29
CA GLU A 163 2.45 6.27 3.95
C GLU A 163 2.70 7.79 3.89
N GLY A 164 2.73 8.47 5.04
CA GLY A 164 3.05 9.89 5.16
C GLY A 164 2.02 10.85 4.53
N LEU A 165 0.77 10.38 4.32
CA LEU A 165 -0.26 11.21 3.70
C LEU A 165 -0.75 12.33 4.64
N SER A 166 -1.17 13.45 4.04
CA SER A 166 -1.85 14.53 4.75
C SER A 166 -3.26 14.10 5.20
N TYR A 167 -3.86 14.82 6.15
CA TYR A 167 -5.23 14.54 6.59
C TYR A 167 -6.25 14.68 5.46
N GLU A 168 -6.03 15.62 4.55
CA GLU A 168 -6.85 15.86 3.36
C GLU A 168 -6.79 14.68 2.39
N GLU A 169 -5.60 14.18 2.13
CA GLU A 169 -5.38 13.01 1.27
C GLU A 169 -5.98 11.75 1.90
N ILE A 170 -5.83 11.56 3.21
CA ILE A 170 -6.45 10.45 3.93
C ILE A 170 -7.97 10.54 3.87
N ALA A 171 -8.55 11.74 4.06
CA ALA A 171 -9.98 11.97 3.94
C ALA A 171 -10.49 11.58 2.54
N THR A 172 -9.76 11.96 1.50
CA THR A 172 -10.04 11.58 0.11
C THR A 172 -9.90 10.06 -0.09
N ALA A 173 -8.81 9.45 0.42
CA ALA A 173 -8.54 8.02 0.29
C ALA A 173 -9.61 7.16 0.99
N MET A 174 -10.03 7.56 2.18
CA MET A 174 -11.02 6.85 3.00
C MET A 174 -12.47 7.22 2.67
N GLY A 175 -12.70 8.26 1.86
CA GLY A 175 -14.03 8.76 1.52
C GLY A 175 -14.81 9.28 2.74
N CYS A 176 -14.14 9.94 3.69
CA CYS A 176 -14.75 10.45 4.92
C CYS A 176 -14.28 11.88 5.25
N PRO A 177 -15.02 12.64 6.09
CA PRO A 177 -14.61 13.98 6.50
C PRO A 177 -13.27 14.02 7.23
N ILE A 178 -12.50 15.10 7.08
CA ILE A 178 -11.20 15.31 7.76
C ILE A 178 -11.32 15.17 9.28
N GLY A 179 -12.42 15.64 9.89
CA GLY A 179 -12.67 15.48 11.31
C GLY A 179 -12.74 14.01 11.74
N THR A 180 -13.30 13.14 10.89
CA THR A 180 -13.35 11.70 11.11
C THR A 180 -11.94 11.09 11.02
N VAL A 181 -11.13 11.53 10.07
CA VAL A 181 -9.73 11.09 9.97
C VAL A 181 -8.95 11.43 11.24
N ARG A 182 -9.06 12.68 11.71
CA ARG A 182 -8.37 13.12 12.94
C ARG A 182 -8.76 12.27 14.16
N SER A 183 -10.05 12.02 14.32
CA SER A 183 -10.55 11.22 15.44
C SER A 183 -10.13 9.75 15.35
N ARG A 184 -10.07 9.17 14.14
CA ARG A 184 -9.60 7.81 13.90
C ARG A 184 -8.11 7.67 14.23
N ILE A 185 -7.27 8.57 13.75
CA ILE A 185 -5.84 8.56 14.03
C ILE A 185 -5.59 8.75 15.53
N PHE A 186 -6.30 9.67 16.17
CA PHE A 186 -6.18 9.88 17.62
C PHE A 186 -6.49 8.60 18.40
N ARG A 187 -7.65 7.96 18.13
CA ARG A 187 -8.03 6.70 18.79
C ARG A 187 -7.07 5.56 18.50
N ALA A 188 -6.55 5.49 17.27
CA ALA A 188 -5.57 4.47 16.92
C ALA A 188 -4.28 4.62 17.73
N ARG A 189 -3.78 5.85 17.89
CA ARG A 189 -2.59 6.14 18.70
C ARG A 189 -2.79 5.89 20.19
N GLU A 190 -4.01 6.08 20.71
CA GLU A 190 -4.32 5.76 22.11
C GLU A 190 -4.40 4.26 22.38
N ALA A 191 -4.66 3.46 21.35
CA ALA A 191 -4.83 2.01 21.49
C ALA A 191 -3.54 1.21 21.20
N ILE A 192 -2.48 1.85 20.67
CA ILE A 192 -1.16 1.28 20.41
C ILE A 192 -0.24 1.56 21.62
#